data_9591660173627e8f70cec69d13533b5b
#
_entry.id   9591660173627e8f70cec69d13533b5b
#
_cell.length_a   1.000
_cell.length_b   1.000
_cell.length_c   1.000
_cell.angle_alpha   90.00
_cell.angle_beta   90.00
_cell.angle_gamma   90.00
#
_symmetry.space_group_name_H-M   'P 1'
#
loop_
_entity.id
_entity.type
_entity.pdbx_description
1 polymer ?
#
loop_
_entity_poly.entity_id
_entity_poly.type
_entity_poly.pdbx_seq_one_letter_code
_entity_poly.pdbx_strand_id
1 'polypeptide(L)'
;MLIYPAIDLRNGRCVRLRQGDPNAETVFSENPAQVAQHWVNQGAEWLHVVNLDGALGATQLQLSALQRPSNILIQRPGADKPISPHEEVLQQLPVNLQRLREIRQAVNVPIQFGGGLRTLEDIRLALELGADRVVLGTAAIENPELVSKALEKWGAQRIVIGLDARGGKVAIHGWQTTSGVDVVELGYRMHAMGVERVLYTDIERDGLLGGVNVAATARLGDITDLRVIASGGVASLSDIEQLKAHEHYNIEGVVVGQALYTDHLDLATAIAVGHESLTRRSAGIVPYRYGPTGLEFLLLFNLFFEQWQFPRGGVHKGESDTECARRELQEETGLNVEQFHEDCQVVLTYTTSIRNYEIERTIVYYLAQVKSSEIRLGHENHCEARWQNAQETWELLTETSPEQLPALDVALAYLSKS
;
A
#
# COMPACT_ATOMS: atom_id res chain seq x y z
N MET A 1 -4.51 0.00 -5.88
CA MET A 1 -4.59 -0.30 -4.43
C MET A 1 -5.99 -0.77 -4.08
N LEU A 2 -6.13 -1.89 -3.33
CA LEU A 2 -7.42 -2.48 -2.95
C LEU A 2 -8.02 -1.85 -1.69
N ILE A 3 -9.35 -1.75 -1.65
CA ILE A 3 -10.08 -1.32 -0.45
C ILE A 3 -10.77 -2.54 0.17
N TYR A 4 -10.52 -2.78 1.44
CA TYR A 4 -11.07 -3.91 2.20
C TYR A 4 -12.07 -3.41 3.23
N PRO A 5 -13.38 -3.42 2.96
CA PRO A 5 -14.38 -3.18 4.01
C PRO A 5 -14.22 -4.23 5.13
N ALA A 6 -14.16 -3.75 6.37
CA ALA A 6 -13.99 -4.62 7.52
C ALA A 6 -15.33 -5.00 8.16
N ILE A 7 -15.48 -6.27 8.52
CA ILE A 7 -16.60 -6.83 9.26
C ILE A 7 -16.05 -7.50 10.52
N ASP A 8 -16.18 -6.84 11.66
CA ASP A 8 -15.75 -7.38 12.94
C ASP A 8 -16.90 -8.15 13.58
N LEU A 9 -16.64 -9.42 13.88
CA LEU A 9 -17.61 -10.35 14.45
C LEU A 9 -17.38 -10.54 15.95
N ARG A 10 -18.38 -10.25 16.77
CA ARG A 10 -18.41 -10.54 18.19
C ARG A 10 -19.76 -11.08 18.60
N ASN A 11 -19.78 -12.24 19.24
CA ASN A 11 -21.02 -12.93 19.61
C ASN A 11 -22.04 -13.04 18.45
N GLY A 12 -21.54 -13.27 17.21
CA GLY A 12 -22.35 -13.42 16.01
C GLY A 12 -22.86 -12.11 15.38
N ARG A 13 -22.47 -10.94 15.89
CA ARG A 13 -22.89 -9.60 15.43
C ARG A 13 -21.77 -8.84 14.77
N CYS A 14 -22.11 -7.89 13.92
CA CYS A 14 -21.18 -6.88 13.41
C CYS A 14 -20.99 -5.78 14.43
N VAL A 15 -19.75 -5.59 14.90
CA VAL A 15 -19.43 -4.61 15.93
C VAL A 15 -18.20 -3.77 15.53
N ARG A 16 -17.96 -2.69 16.29
CA ARG A 16 -16.69 -1.99 16.33
C ARG A 16 -16.26 -1.79 17.77
N LEU A 17 -14.97 -2.01 18.02
CA LEU A 17 -14.32 -1.70 19.28
C LEU A 17 -13.47 -0.44 19.12
N ARG A 18 -13.53 0.46 20.08
CA ARG A 18 -12.65 1.63 20.10
C ARG A 18 -11.28 1.21 20.63
N GLN A 19 -10.23 1.32 19.80
CA GLN A 19 -8.85 0.89 20.12
C GLN A 19 -8.78 -0.55 20.68
N GLY A 20 -9.66 -1.43 20.18
CA GLY A 20 -9.71 -2.83 20.62
C GLY A 20 -10.29 -3.06 22.03
N ASP A 21 -10.81 -2.03 22.72
CA ASP A 21 -11.40 -2.16 24.06
C ASP A 21 -12.73 -2.93 23.99
N PRO A 22 -12.82 -4.14 24.59
CA PRO A 22 -14.04 -4.93 24.62
C PRO A 22 -15.23 -4.26 25.33
N ASN A 23 -14.95 -3.25 26.19
CA ASN A 23 -15.98 -2.52 26.93
C ASN A 23 -16.51 -1.31 26.13
N ALA A 24 -15.81 -0.90 25.07
CA ALA A 24 -16.17 0.19 24.18
C ALA A 24 -16.71 -0.34 22.84
N GLU A 25 -17.71 -1.24 22.90
CA GLU A 25 -18.35 -1.87 21.75
C GLU A 25 -19.50 -1.03 21.22
N THR A 26 -19.56 -0.88 19.89
CA THR A 26 -20.75 -0.39 19.16
C THR A 26 -21.23 -1.48 18.22
N VAL A 27 -22.51 -1.84 18.33
CA VAL A 27 -23.15 -2.82 17.44
C VAL A 27 -23.74 -2.09 16.24
N PHE A 28 -23.39 -2.54 15.03
CA PHE A 28 -23.91 -1.97 13.78
C PHE A 28 -24.94 -2.86 13.09
N SER A 29 -24.85 -4.18 13.27
CA SER A 29 -25.84 -5.10 12.70
C SER A 29 -25.85 -6.45 13.43
N GLU A 30 -27.03 -7.01 13.52
CA GLU A 30 -27.24 -8.41 13.97
C GLU A 30 -27.04 -9.41 12.82
N ASN A 31 -26.93 -8.96 11.57
CA ASN A 31 -26.82 -9.81 10.39
C ASN A 31 -25.56 -9.50 9.55
N PRO A 32 -24.42 -10.17 9.84
CA PRO A 32 -23.16 -9.97 9.12
C PRO A 32 -23.24 -10.29 7.62
N ALA A 33 -24.07 -11.24 7.20
CA ALA A 33 -24.22 -11.60 5.79
C ALA A 33 -24.86 -10.47 4.98
N GLN A 34 -25.84 -9.75 5.56
CA GLN A 34 -26.43 -8.57 4.93
C GLN A 34 -25.42 -7.41 4.83
N VAL A 35 -24.59 -7.22 5.84
CA VAL A 35 -23.50 -6.23 5.80
C VAL A 35 -22.51 -6.55 4.69
N ALA A 36 -22.10 -7.81 4.56
CA ALA A 36 -21.22 -8.26 3.49
C ALA A 36 -21.83 -7.99 2.09
N GLN A 37 -23.11 -8.33 1.92
CA GLN A 37 -23.85 -8.07 0.68
C GLN A 37 -23.94 -6.56 0.37
N HIS A 38 -24.15 -5.74 1.39
CA HIS A 38 -24.20 -4.29 1.27
C HIS A 38 -22.89 -3.74 0.70
N TRP A 39 -21.74 -4.16 1.25
CA TRP A 39 -20.43 -3.73 0.75
C TRP A 39 -20.14 -4.23 -0.67
N VAL A 40 -20.50 -5.47 -0.97
CA VAL A 40 -20.35 -6.01 -2.33
C VAL A 40 -21.20 -5.26 -3.35
N ASN A 41 -22.43 -4.88 -2.99
CA ASN A 41 -23.31 -4.06 -3.84
C ASN A 41 -22.74 -2.66 -4.09
N GLN A 42 -21.86 -2.14 -3.22
CA GLN A 42 -21.13 -0.88 -3.40
C GLN A 42 -19.80 -1.06 -4.15
N GLY A 43 -19.49 -2.28 -4.62
CA GLY A 43 -18.32 -2.55 -5.44
C GLY A 43 -17.13 -3.15 -4.69
N ALA A 44 -17.27 -3.58 -3.42
CA ALA A 44 -16.18 -4.26 -2.71
C ALA A 44 -15.65 -5.46 -3.48
N GLU A 45 -14.34 -5.51 -3.70
CA GLU A 45 -13.64 -6.60 -4.40
C GLU A 45 -13.09 -7.66 -3.43
N TRP A 46 -12.88 -7.28 -2.19
CA TRP A 46 -12.47 -8.10 -1.06
C TRP A 46 -13.23 -7.70 0.19
N LEU A 47 -13.40 -8.64 1.12
CA LEU A 47 -13.87 -8.36 2.47
C LEU A 47 -12.78 -8.75 3.48
N HIS A 48 -12.64 -7.95 4.55
CA HIS A 48 -11.82 -8.28 5.71
C HIS A 48 -12.73 -8.62 6.89
N VAL A 49 -12.73 -9.89 7.31
CA VAL A 49 -13.60 -10.41 8.39
C VAL A 49 -12.74 -10.77 9.60
N VAL A 50 -13.10 -10.26 10.77
CA VAL A 50 -12.34 -10.48 12.01
C VAL A 50 -13.21 -11.19 13.04
N ASN A 51 -12.74 -12.33 13.55
CA ASN A 51 -13.34 -13.03 14.69
C ASN A 51 -12.77 -12.44 15.99
N LEU A 52 -13.44 -11.44 16.56
CA LEU A 52 -13.01 -10.79 17.80
C LEU A 52 -13.06 -11.71 19.02
N ASP A 53 -14.03 -12.62 19.11
CA ASP A 53 -14.10 -13.58 20.19
C ASP A 53 -12.84 -14.47 20.23
N GLY A 54 -12.39 -14.94 19.05
CA GLY A 54 -11.14 -15.68 18.91
C GLY A 54 -9.90 -14.85 19.21
N ALA A 55 -9.86 -13.59 18.77
CA ALA A 55 -8.74 -12.67 19.01
C ALA A 55 -8.60 -12.33 20.50
N LEU A 56 -9.70 -12.13 21.22
CA LEU A 56 -9.75 -11.79 22.63
C LEU A 56 -9.58 -12.99 23.58
N GLY A 57 -9.34 -14.20 23.04
CA GLY A 57 -9.02 -15.37 23.85
C GLY A 57 -10.25 -16.12 24.34
N ALA A 58 -11.43 -15.90 23.77
CA ALA A 58 -12.58 -16.79 24.04
C ALA A 58 -12.17 -18.23 23.78
N THR A 59 -12.48 -19.11 24.72
CA THR A 59 -12.03 -20.50 24.75
C THR A 59 -12.29 -21.16 23.40
N GLN A 60 -11.24 -21.60 22.70
CA GLN A 60 -11.40 -22.47 21.54
C GLN A 60 -12.19 -23.69 22.00
N LEU A 61 -13.32 -23.95 21.37
CA LEU A 61 -13.88 -25.28 21.42
C LEU A 61 -12.74 -26.22 21.00
N GLN A 62 -12.48 -27.25 21.85
CA GLN A 62 -11.58 -28.32 21.43
C GLN A 62 -12.24 -28.97 20.21
N LEU A 63 -11.84 -28.51 18.99
CA LEU A 63 -12.31 -29.07 17.72
C LEU A 63 -12.00 -30.56 17.60
N SER A 64 -11.13 -31.09 18.47
CA SER A 64 -10.90 -32.51 18.68
C SER A 64 -12.12 -33.29 19.15
N ALA A 65 -13.14 -32.63 19.71
CA ALA A 65 -14.41 -33.26 20.11
C ALA A 65 -15.43 -33.33 18.94
N LEU A 66 -15.25 -32.53 17.90
CA LEU A 66 -16.05 -32.65 16.69
C LEU A 66 -15.52 -33.84 15.88
N GLN A 67 -16.27 -34.91 15.79
CA GLN A 67 -15.98 -36.04 14.89
C GLN A 67 -15.71 -35.43 13.50
N ARG A 68 -14.48 -35.63 12.97
CA ARG A 68 -13.99 -35.01 11.73
C ARG A 68 -15.02 -35.14 10.61
N PRO A 69 -15.65 -34.08 10.14
CA PRO A 69 -16.40 -34.14 8.90
C PRO A 69 -15.37 -34.15 7.78
N SER A 70 -15.18 -35.31 7.17
CA SER A 70 -14.21 -35.53 6.12
C SER A 70 -14.47 -34.75 4.84
N ASN A 71 -15.57 -34.02 4.69
CA ASN A 71 -15.95 -33.30 3.45
C ASN A 71 -16.88 -32.13 3.75
N ILE A 72 -16.43 -31.04 4.32
CA ILE A 72 -17.15 -29.77 4.26
C ILE A 72 -16.72 -29.08 2.94
N LEU A 73 -17.46 -29.34 1.87
CA LEU A 73 -17.34 -28.59 0.62
C LEU A 73 -18.31 -27.42 0.65
N ILE A 74 -17.83 -26.21 0.43
CA ILE A 74 -18.65 -24.99 0.38
C ILE A 74 -18.90 -24.64 -1.08
N GLN A 75 -20.17 -24.46 -1.45
CA GLN A 75 -20.51 -23.92 -2.78
C GLN A 75 -20.25 -22.42 -2.81
N ARG A 76 -19.58 -21.97 -3.87
CA ARG A 76 -19.63 -20.57 -4.29
C ARG A 76 -20.95 -20.35 -5.01
N PRO A 77 -21.66 -19.21 -4.82
CA PRO A 77 -22.85 -18.89 -5.60
C PRO A 77 -22.52 -18.98 -7.10
N GLY A 78 -23.26 -19.83 -7.84
CA GLY A 78 -23.03 -20.09 -9.27
C GLY A 78 -22.39 -21.43 -9.62
N ALA A 79 -22.11 -22.31 -8.66
CA ALA A 79 -21.61 -23.67 -8.92
C ALA A 79 -22.74 -24.71 -8.93
N ASP A 80 -22.78 -25.58 -9.95
CA ASP A 80 -23.90 -26.45 -10.32
C ASP A 80 -24.09 -27.74 -9.52
N LYS A 81 -23.62 -27.89 -8.29
CA LYS A 81 -23.88 -29.13 -7.50
C LYS A 81 -24.23 -28.89 -6.04
N PRO A 82 -25.37 -29.47 -5.56
CA PRO A 82 -25.75 -29.37 -4.15
C PRO A 82 -24.83 -30.22 -3.29
N ILE A 83 -24.39 -29.66 -2.17
CA ILE A 83 -23.61 -30.35 -1.17
C ILE A 83 -24.50 -30.56 0.03
N SER A 84 -24.65 -31.80 0.45
CA SER A 84 -25.22 -32.17 1.73
C SER A 84 -24.11 -32.19 2.76
N PRO A 85 -24.08 -31.28 3.70
CA PRO A 85 -23.24 -31.42 4.86
C PRO A 85 -24.13 -31.70 6.06
N HIS A 86 -23.56 -32.33 7.04
CA HIS A 86 -24.17 -32.51 8.33
C HIS A 86 -24.47 -31.13 8.95
N GLU A 87 -25.67 -30.57 8.72
CA GLU A 87 -26.11 -29.30 9.32
C GLU A 87 -25.91 -29.29 10.84
N GLU A 88 -26.10 -30.45 11.48
CA GLU A 88 -25.87 -30.63 12.91
C GLU A 88 -24.44 -30.30 13.36
N VAL A 89 -23.43 -30.64 12.58
CA VAL A 89 -22.01 -30.32 12.89
C VAL A 89 -21.75 -28.83 12.79
N LEU A 90 -22.40 -28.16 11.86
CA LEU A 90 -22.23 -26.72 11.63
C LEU A 90 -22.87 -25.89 12.74
N GLN A 91 -23.97 -26.37 13.33
CA GLN A 91 -24.60 -25.73 14.49
C GLN A 91 -23.75 -25.82 15.77
N GLN A 92 -22.76 -26.73 15.81
CA GLN A 92 -21.82 -26.86 16.93
C GLN A 92 -20.59 -25.94 16.79
N LEU A 93 -20.39 -25.28 15.64
CA LEU A 93 -19.29 -24.33 15.48
C LEU A 93 -19.51 -23.08 16.35
N PRO A 94 -18.43 -22.42 16.80
CA PRO A 94 -18.52 -21.07 17.37
C PRO A 94 -19.30 -20.14 16.46
N VAL A 95 -20.16 -19.30 17.03
CA VAL A 95 -21.11 -18.49 16.28
C VAL A 95 -20.44 -17.62 15.18
N ASN A 96 -19.27 -17.05 15.45
CA ASN A 96 -18.57 -16.23 14.45
C ASN A 96 -18.06 -17.07 13.27
N LEU A 97 -17.76 -18.36 13.45
CA LEU A 97 -17.43 -19.26 12.34
C LEU A 97 -18.66 -19.64 11.53
N GLN A 98 -19.84 -19.77 12.18
CA GLN A 98 -21.11 -19.89 11.45
C GLN A 98 -21.37 -18.65 10.60
N ARG A 99 -21.13 -17.45 11.15
CA ARG A 99 -21.27 -16.17 10.41
C ARG A 99 -20.28 -16.06 9.23
N LEU A 100 -19.04 -16.52 9.36
CA LEU A 100 -18.11 -16.59 8.22
C LEU A 100 -18.70 -17.39 7.07
N ARG A 101 -19.28 -18.56 7.37
CA ARG A 101 -19.95 -19.39 6.37
C ARG A 101 -21.15 -18.69 5.74
N GLU A 102 -22.01 -18.06 6.55
CA GLU A 102 -23.17 -17.30 6.05
C GLU A 102 -22.75 -16.14 5.15
N ILE A 103 -21.69 -15.40 5.52
CA ILE A 103 -21.09 -14.37 4.67
C ILE A 103 -20.64 -14.99 3.34
N ARG A 104 -19.88 -16.11 3.37
CA ARG A 104 -19.43 -16.78 2.16
C ARG A 104 -20.56 -17.21 1.25
N GLN A 105 -21.70 -17.65 1.81
CA GLN A 105 -22.88 -18.01 1.03
C GLN A 105 -23.58 -16.81 0.40
N ALA A 106 -23.49 -15.64 1.02
CA ALA A 106 -24.14 -14.42 0.57
C ALA A 106 -23.36 -13.68 -0.53
N VAL A 107 -22.02 -13.84 -0.60
CA VAL A 107 -21.16 -13.06 -1.51
C VAL A 107 -20.18 -13.92 -2.29
N ASN A 108 -19.75 -13.42 -3.45
CA ASN A 108 -18.77 -14.09 -4.33
C ASN A 108 -17.35 -13.54 -4.23
N VAL A 109 -17.18 -12.33 -3.68
CA VAL A 109 -15.86 -11.72 -3.56
C VAL A 109 -14.99 -12.48 -2.56
N PRO A 110 -13.66 -12.48 -2.72
CA PRO A 110 -12.78 -13.15 -1.78
C PRO A 110 -12.82 -12.53 -0.38
N ILE A 111 -12.61 -13.40 0.63
CA ILE A 111 -12.67 -13.08 2.05
C ILE A 111 -11.31 -13.30 2.69
N GLN A 112 -10.75 -12.26 3.30
CA GLN A 112 -9.62 -12.33 4.21
C GLN A 112 -10.16 -12.47 5.64
N PHE A 113 -9.78 -13.54 6.36
CA PHE A 113 -10.29 -13.84 7.69
C PHE A 113 -9.18 -13.89 8.74
N GLY A 114 -9.39 -13.24 9.88
CA GLY A 114 -8.46 -13.24 11.00
C GLY A 114 -9.14 -13.39 12.35
N GLY A 115 -8.32 -13.56 13.40
CA GLY A 115 -8.80 -13.62 14.79
C GLY A 115 -8.87 -15.05 15.36
N GLY A 116 -7.94 -15.37 16.27
CA GLY A 116 -7.93 -16.62 17.05
C GLY A 116 -7.35 -17.84 16.33
N LEU A 117 -6.68 -17.69 15.19
CA LEU A 117 -6.07 -18.81 14.46
C LEU A 117 -4.71 -19.16 15.08
N ARG A 118 -4.63 -20.28 15.81
CA ARG A 118 -3.46 -20.70 16.59
C ARG A 118 -2.91 -22.06 16.19
N THR A 119 -3.64 -22.83 15.38
CA THR A 119 -3.27 -24.17 14.95
C THR A 119 -3.50 -24.34 13.45
N LEU A 120 -2.85 -25.36 12.84
CA LEU A 120 -3.12 -25.72 11.43
C LEU A 120 -4.60 -26.13 11.23
N GLU A 121 -5.25 -26.65 12.25
CA GLU A 121 -6.65 -27.02 12.19
C GLU A 121 -7.56 -25.79 12.15
N ASP A 122 -7.26 -24.74 12.92
CA ASP A 122 -8.00 -23.46 12.85
C ASP A 122 -7.89 -22.84 11.45
N ILE A 123 -6.68 -22.85 10.89
CA ILE A 123 -6.42 -22.35 9.53
C ILE A 123 -7.22 -23.16 8.51
N ARG A 124 -7.14 -24.49 8.58
CA ARG A 124 -7.89 -25.39 7.70
C ARG A 124 -9.38 -25.10 7.75
N LEU A 125 -9.94 -25.02 8.95
CA LEU A 125 -11.36 -24.78 9.17
C LEU A 125 -11.80 -23.42 8.61
N ALA A 126 -11.05 -22.36 8.87
CA ALA A 126 -11.37 -21.04 8.31
C ALA A 126 -11.41 -21.05 6.77
N LEU A 127 -10.42 -21.71 6.15
CA LEU A 127 -10.37 -21.86 4.68
C LEU A 127 -11.53 -22.71 4.14
N GLU A 128 -11.90 -23.80 4.82
CA GLU A 128 -13.03 -24.67 4.45
C GLU A 128 -14.38 -23.98 4.65
N LEU A 129 -14.51 -23.09 5.64
CA LEU A 129 -15.70 -22.28 5.86
C LEU A 129 -15.85 -21.12 4.87
N GLY A 130 -14.84 -20.87 4.03
CA GLY A 130 -14.95 -19.97 2.90
C GLY A 130 -14.05 -18.75 2.93
N ALA A 131 -13.08 -18.70 3.84
CA ALA A 131 -11.98 -17.74 3.72
C ALA A 131 -11.10 -18.08 2.52
N ASP A 132 -10.74 -17.10 1.70
CA ASP A 132 -9.80 -17.26 0.61
C ASP A 132 -8.35 -17.13 1.11
N ARG A 133 -8.13 -16.34 2.16
CA ARG A 133 -6.85 -16.24 2.87
C ARG A 133 -7.06 -15.93 4.36
N VAL A 134 -6.06 -16.22 5.17
CA VAL A 134 -6.14 -16.07 6.63
C VAL A 134 -5.06 -15.12 7.15
N VAL A 135 -5.37 -14.41 8.25
CA VAL A 135 -4.45 -13.50 8.94
C VAL A 135 -4.00 -14.14 10.25
N LEU A 136 -2.68 -14.33 10.40
CA LEU A 136 -2.03 -14.86 11.60
C LEU A 136 -1.32 -13.71 12.31
N GLY A 137 -1.80 -13.32 13.50
CA GLY A 137 -1.20 -12.27 14.32
C GLY A 137 -0.23 -12.86 15.36
N THR A 138 -0.69 -13.05 16.61
CA THR A 138 0.10 -13.56 17.74
C THR A 138 0.92 -14.82 17.41
N ALA A 139 0.35 -15.72 16.61
CA ALA A 139 1.02 -16.96 16.20
C ALA A 139 2.31 -16.73 15.40
N ALA A 140 2.44 -15.63 14.67
CA ALA A 140 3.66 -15.31 13.93
C ALA A 140 4.87 -15.03 14.84
N ILE A 141 4.60 -14.56 16.05
CA ILE A 141 5.64 -14.28 17.07
C ILE A 141 5.88 -15.51 17.96
N GLU A 142 4.80 -16.11 18.47
CA GLU A 142 4.88 -17.16 19.48
C GLU A 142 5.16 -18.54 18.89
N ASN A 143 4.76 -18.79 17.64
CA ASN A 143 4.91 -20.06 16.96
C ASN A 143 5.27 -19.88 15.47
N PRO A 144 6.48 -19.43 15.13
CA PRO A 144 6.91 -19.26 13.74
C PRO A 144 6.84 -20.55 12.91
N GLU A 145 6.95 -21.72 13.56
CA GLU A 145 6.83 -23.01 12.89
C GLU A 145 5.42 -23.24 12.32
N LEU A 146 4.39 -22.70 12.95
CA LEU A 146 3.02 -22.72 12.42
C LEU A 146 2.96 -21.95 11.10
N VAL A 147 3.64 -20.80 11.01
CA VAL A 147 3.69 -19.99 9.77
C VAL A 147 4.37 -20.78 8.65
N SER A 148 5.55 -21.39 8.90
CA SER A 148 6.26 -22.22 7.92
C SER A 148 5.40 -23.38 7.42
N LYS A 149 4.75 -24.11 8.32
CA LYS A 149 3.86 -25.24 7.95
C LYS A 149 2.62 -24.77 7.20
N ALA A 150 2.08 -23.59 7.52
CA ALA A 150 0.95 -23.02 6.81
C ALA A 150 1.32 -22.61 5.39
N LEU A 151 2.49 -21.97 5.21
CA LEU A 151 3.03 -21.62 3.90
C LEU A 151 3.27 -22.85 3.02
N GLU A 152 3.88 -23.90 3.58
CA GLU A 152 4.10 -25.17 2.88
C GLU A 152 2.79 -25.81 2.42
N LYS A 153 1.75 -25.79 3.28
CA LYS A 153 0.50 -26.51 3.02
C LYS A 153 -0.46 -25.74 2.12
N TRP A 154 -0.54 -24.40 2.22
CA TRP A 154 -1.55 -23.60 1.51
C TRP A 154 -0.96 -22.54 0.59
N GLY A 155 0.35 -22.32 0.62
CA GLY A 155 1.04 -21.32 -0.19
C GLY A 155 0.96 -19.91 0.38
N ALA A 156 1.91 -19.06 -0.02
CA ALA A 156 2.04 -17.68 0.47
C ALA A 156 0.83 -16.80 0.13
N GLN A 157 0.13 -17.10 -0.95
CA GLN A 157 -1.06 -16.33 -1.38
C GLN A 157 -2.24 -16.41 -0.38
N ARG A 158 -2.27 -17.47 0.45
CA ARG A 158 -3.35 -17.71 1.42
C ARG A 158 -3.00 -17.31 2.84
N ILE A 159 -1.75 -16.91 3.09
CA ILE A 159 -1.26 -16.58 4.43
C ILE A 159 -0.88 -15.10 4.47
N VAL A 160 -1.46 -14.37 5.41
CA VAL A 160 -1.15 -12.96 5.72
C VAL A 160 -0.67 -12.90 7.15
N ILE A 161 0.37 -12.14 7.45
CA ILE A 161 0.81 -11.93 8.82
C ILE A 161 0.25 -10.59 9.33
N GLY A 162 -0.47 -10.63 10.45
CA GLY A 162 -0.94 -9.46 11.16
C GLY A 162 0.20 -8.85 11.99
N LEU A 163 0.53 -7.61 11.69
CA LEU A 163 1.53 -6.79 12.38
C LEU A 163 0.82 -5.62 13.07
N ASP A 164 0.15 -5.92 14.16
CA ASP A 164 -0.53 -4.90 14.96
C ASP A 164 0.50 -4.17 15.84
N ALA A 165 0.64 -2.86 15.68
CA ALA A 165 1.74 -2.10 16.28
C ALA A 165 1.25 -1.00 17.24
N ARG A 166 2.00 -0.83 18.32
CA ARG A 166 1.92 0.31 19.24
C ARG A 166 3.32 0.90 19.39
N GLY A 167 3.49 2.17 19.02
CA GLY A 167 4.81 2.82 19.05
C GLY A 167 5.89 2.07 18.26
N GLY A 168 5.55 1.45 17.12
CA GLY A 168 6.46 0.66 16.27
C GLY A 168 6.81 -0.73 16.80
N LYS A 169 6.25 -1.16 17.94
CA LYS A 169 6.42 -2.50 18.52
C LYS A 169 5.17 -3.34 18.33
N VAL A 170 5.36 -4.62 18.00
CA VAL A 170 4.24 -5.54 17.72
C VAL A 170 3.49 -5.89 19.01
N ALA A 171 2.16 -5.76 18.95
CA ALA A 171 1.24 -6.18 20.00
C ALA A 171 0.68 -7.59 19.71
N ILE A 172 0.37 -8.31 20.77
CA ILE A 172 -0.13 -9.69 20.77
C ILE A 172 -1.35 -9.85 21.69
N HIS A 173 -2.01 -11.01 21.62
CA HIS A 173 -3.15 -11.35 22.49
C HIS A 173 -4.31 -10.34 22.38
N GLY A 174 -4.72 -10.00 21.17
CA GLY A 174 -5.80 -9.01 20.96
C GLY A 174 -5.42 -7.64 21.53
N TRP A 175 -4.15 -7.22 21.29
CA TRP A 175 -3.56 -5.92 21.64
C TRP A 175 -3.35 -5.69 23.15
N GLN A 176 -3.51 -6.74 23.98
CA GLN A 176 -3.38 -6.64 25.44
C GLN A 176 -1.93 -6.50 25.90
N THR A 177 -0.99 -7.02 25.11
CA THR A 177 0.44 -7.04 25.47
C THR A 177 1.27 -6.56 24.28
N THR A 178 2.30 -5.75 24.54
CA THR A 178 3.31 -5.37 23.54
C THR A 178 4.50 -6.30 23.68
N SER A 179 4.92 -6.94 22.57
CA SER A 179 5.95 -7.99 22.58
C SER A 179 7.39 -7.46 22.70
N GLY A 180 7.62 -6.19 22.56
CA GLY A 180 8.97 -5.60 22.44
C GLY A 180 9.65 -5.81 21.07
N VAL A 181 9.12 -6.68 20.21
CA VAL A 181 9.65 -6.93 18.87
C VAL A 181 9.31 -5.75 17.94
N ASP A 182 10.30 -5.28 17.20
CA ASP A 182 10.11 -4.23 16.21
C ASP A 182 9.32 -4.74 14.99
N VAL A 183 8.41 -3.92 14.46
CA VAL A 183 7.55 -4.28 13.32
C VAL A 183 8.37 -4.62 12.08
N VAL A 184 9.39 -3.81 11.77
CA VAL A 184 10.25 -4.00 10.60
C VAL A 184 11.10 -5.26 10.77
N GLU A 185 11.65 -5.48 11.97
CA GLU A 185 12.42 -6.69 12.29
C GLU A 185 11.58 -7.97 12.11
N LEU A 186 10.32 -7.97 12.60
CA LEU A 186 9.42 -9.10 12.38
C LEU A 186 9.07 -9.24 10.90
N GLY A 187 8.82 -8.14 10.19
CA GLY A 187 8.60 -8.14 8.75
C GLY A 187 9.72 -8.84 7.98
N TYR A 188 10.98 -8.50 8.26
CA TYR A 188 12.13 -9.18 7.66
C TYR A 188 12.15 -10.68 7.92
N ARG A 189 11.90 -11.09 9.19
CA ARG A 189 11.86 -12.52 9.54
C ARG A 189 10.76 -13.24 8.76
N MET A 190 9.60 -12.63 8.60
CA MET A 190 8.47 -13.22 7.87
C MET A 190 8.77 -13.30 6.37
N HIS A 191 9.36 -12.27 5.78
CA HIS A 191 9.79 -12.29 4.38
C HIS A 191 10.80 -13.42 4.14
N ALA A 192 11.82 -13.55 4.99
CA ALA A 192 12.81 -14.62 4.91
C ALA A 192 12.22 -16.03 5.02
N MET A 193 11.03 -16.19 5.64
CA MET A 193 10.28 -17.44 5.71
C MET A 193 9.39 -17.69 4.49
N GLY A 194 9.32 -16.75 3.52
CA GLY A 194 8.49 -16.86 2.32
C GLY A 194 7.10 -16.24 2.44
N VAL A 195 6.84 -15.42 3.46
CA VAL A 195 5.63 -14.60 3.53
C VAL A 195 5.72 -13.50 2.48
N GLU A 196 4.63 -13.28 1.74
CA GLU A 196 4.54 -12.23 0.72
C GLU A 196 3.76 -11.00 1.18
N ARG A 197 2.89 -11.15 2.19
CA ARG A 197 1.90 -10.14 2.54
C ARG A 197 1.72 -9.97 4.04
N VAL A 198 1.59 -8.72 4.46
CA VAL A 198 1.30 -8.36 5.85
C VAL A 198 0.10 -7.42 5.94
N LEU A 199 -0.64 -7.52 7.03
CA LEU A 199 -1.65 -6.55 7.47
C LEU A 199 -1.03 -5.73 8.59
N TYR A 200 -0.75 -4.45 8.35
CA TYR A 200 -0.17 -3.54 9.32
C TYR A 200 -1.26 -2.67 9.95
N THR A 201 -1.48 -2.81 11.26
CA THR A 201 -2.44 -2.00 12.03
C THR A 201 -1.71 -1.08 13.00
N ASP A 202 -1.92 0.23 12.87
CA ASP A 202 -1.54 1.19 13.92
C ASP A 202 -2.66 1.24 14.97
N ILE A 203 -2.44 0.54 16.10
CA ILE A 203 -3.44 0.37 17.17
C ILE A 203 -3.81 1.70 17.82
N GLU A 204 -2.86 2.65 17.91
CA GLU A 204 -3.10 3.95 18.55
C GLU A 204 -4.07 4.82 17.75
N ARG A 205 -4.26 4.51 16.47
CA ARG A 205 -5.18 5.20 15.55
C ARG A 205 -6.48 4.44 15.31
N ASP A 206 -6.49 3.12 15.59
CA ASP A 206 -7.63 2.27 15.25
C ASP A 206 -8.91 2.71 15.98
N GLY A 207 -10.01 2.82 15.21
CA GLY A 207 -11.33 3.22 15.71
C GLY A 207 -11.43 4.68 16.15
N LEU A 208 -10.46 5.55 15.84
CA LEU A 208 -10.43 6.96 16.25
C LEU A 208 -10.74 7.97 15.13
N LEU A 209 -10.80 7.52 13.86
CA LEU A 209 -10.91 8.42 12.70
C LEU A 209 -9.85 9.54 12.70
N GLY A 210 -8.63 9.21 13.11
CA GLY A 210 -7.52 10.16 13.27
C GLY A 210 -6.53 10.20 12.10
N GLY A 211 -6.86 9.51 10.99
CA GLY A 211 -5.99 9.35 9.84
C GLY A 211 -5.09 8.11 9.93
N VAL A 212 -4.80 7.49 8.78
CA VAL A 212 -3.93 6.31 8.67
C VAL A 212 -2.44 6.68 8.80
N ASN A 213 -1.62 5.77 9.30
CA ASN A 213 -0.18 5.98 9.41
C ASN A 213 0.55 5.64 8.09
N VAL A 214 0.47 6.55 7.11
CA VAL A 214 1.06 6.39 5.78
C VAL A 214 2.57 6.15 5.87
N ALA A 215 3.29 6.95 6.65
CA ALA A 215 4.74 6.88 6.75
C ALA A 215 5.24 5.52 7.28
N ALA A 216 4.63 4.98 8.35
CA ALA A 216 5.00 3.69 8.90
C ALA A 216 4.62 2.54 7.94
N THR A 217 3.47 2.64 7.27
CA THR A 217 3.01 1.67 6.26
C THR A 217 3.98 1.60 5.07
N ALA A 218 4.33 2.76 4.50
CA ALA A 218 5.26 2.86 3.39
C ALA A 218 6.66 2.36 3.75
N ARG A 219 7.17 2.77 4.93
CA ARG A 219 8.47 2.32 5.44
C ARG A 219 8.52 0.80 5.59
N LEU A 220 7.46 0.17 6.09
CA LEU A 220 7.41 -1.28 6.25
C LEU A 220 7.53 -1.98 4.88
N GLY A 221 6.74 -1.57 3.89
CA GLY A 221 6.78 -2.16 2.56
C GLY A 221 8.10 -1.88 1.82
N ASP A 222 8.64 -0.68 1.96
CA ASP A 222 9.90 -0.30 1.33
C ASP A 222 11.10 -1.11 1.84
N ILE A 223 11.23 -1.21 3.16
CA ILE A 223 12.37 -1.88 3.79
C ILE A 223 12.28 -3.40 3.69
N THR A 224 11.09 -4.01 3.85
CA THR A 224 10.94 -5.47 3.94
C THR A 224 10.59 -6.15 2.62
N ASP A 225 10.26 -5.39 1.60
CA ASP A 225 9.73 -5.85 0.30
C ASP A 225 8.41 -6.66 0.39
N LEU A 226 7.75 -6.63 1.56
CA LEU A 226 6.44 -7.24 1.76
C LEU A 226 5.33 -6.37 1.16
N ARG A 227 4.29 -7.00 0.63
CA ARG A 227 3.05 -6.30 0.26
C ARG A 227 2.30 -5.94 1.54
N VAL A 228 2.04 -4.65 1.74
CA VAL A 228 1.42 -4.15 2.97
C VAL A 228 -0.03 -3.78 2.74
N ILE A 229 -0.92 -4.32 3.55
CA ILE A 229 -2.29 -3.85 3.69
C ILE A 229 -2.32 -2.94 4.92
N ALA A 230 -2.59 -1.65 4.73
CA ALA A 230 -2.71 -0.69 5.81
C ALA A 230 -3.99 -0.94 6.63
N SER A 231 -3.95 -0.66 7.92
CA SER A 231 -5.11 -0.72 8.82
C SER A 231 -4.97 0.24 10.00
N GLY A 232 -6.12 0.66 10.54
CA GLY A 232 -6.20 1.54 11.70
C GLY A 232 -6.23 3.04 11.33
N GLY A 233 -7.27 3.73 11.77
CA GLY A 233 -7.38 5.18 11.73
C GLY A 233 -7.95 5.81 10.48
N VAL A 234 -8.19 5.09 9.38
CA VAL A 234 -8.79 5.68 8.16
C VAL A 234 -10.05 6.47 8.51
N ALA A 235 -10.06 7.74 8.14
CA ALA A 235 -11.10 8.70 8.49
C ALA A 235 -11.81 9.29 7.27
N SER A 236 -11.10 9.46 6.16
CA SER A 236 -11.58 10.22 5.01
C SER A 236 -10.98 9.72 3.68
N LEU A 237 -11.49 10.26 2.58
CA LEU A 237 -10.94 10.00 1.24
C LEU A 237 -9.48 10.46 1.13
N SER A 238 -9.10 11.52 1.84
CA SER A 238 -7.70 12.00 1.85
C SER A 238 -6.70 10.96 2.37
N ASP A 239 -7.11 10.07 3.28
CA ASP A 239 -6.25 8.97 3.74
C ASP A 239 -6.01 7.95 2.62
N ILE A 240 -7.05 7.67 1.81
CA ILE A 240 -6.95 6.78 0.65
C ILE A 240 -6.04 7.38 -0.40
N GLU A 241 -6.20 8.69 -0.72
CA GLU A 241 -5.36 9.43 -1.65
C GLU A 241 -3.88 9.43 -1.22
N GLN A 242 -3.61 9.64 0.08
CA GLN A 242 -2.25 9.62 0.62
C GLN A 242 -1.62 8.22 0.54
N LEU A 243 -2.34 7.15 0.89
CA LEU A 243 -1.85 5.78 0.73
C LEU A 243 -1.60 5.46 -0.75
N LYS A 244 -2.52 5.87 -1.63
CA LYS A 244 -2.39 5.69 -3.08
C LYS A 244 -1.14 6.37 -3.64
N ALA A 245 -0.85 7.59 -3.23
CA ALA A 245 0.36 8.31 -3.62
C ALA A 245 1.66 7.57 -3.22
N HIS A 246 1.59 6.71 -2.19
CA HIS A 246 2.70 5.90 -1.69
C HIS A 246 2.62 4.40 -2.08
N GLU A 247 1.70 4.03 -2.98
CA GLU A 247 1.46 2.63 -3.39
C GLU A 247 2.74 1.93 -3.89
N HIS A 248 3.64 2.67 -4.53
CA HIS A 248 4.93 2.17 -5.02
C HIS A 248 5.90 1.67 -3.93
N TYR A 249 5.61 1.91 -2.64
CA TYR A 249 6.29 1.28 -1.51
C TYR A 249 5.64 -0.04 -1.09
N ASN A 250 5.09 -0.79 -2.03
CA ASN A 250 4.41 -2.08 -1.81
C ASN A 250 3.13 -2.00 -0.96
N ILE A 251 2.42 -0.86 -0.96
CA ILE A 251 1.11 -0.77 -0.34
C ILE A 251 0.08 -1.41 -1.26
N GLU A 252 -0.35 -2.64 -0.96
CA GLU A 252 -1.33 -3.40 -1.75
C GLU A 252 -2.75 -2.89 -1.55
N GLY A 253 -3.08 -2.44 -0.35
CA GLY A 253 -4.42 -2.02 -0.02
C GLY A 253 -4.59 -1.45 1.37
N VAL A 254 -5.84 -1.18 1.73
CA VAL A 254 -6.20 -0.63 3.03
C VAL A 254 -7.51 -1.22 3.56
N VAL A 255 -7.50 -1.59 4.83
CA VAL A 255 -8.71 -1.99 5.57
C VAL A 255 -9.42 -0.74 6.06
N VAL A 256 -10.70 -0.61 5.72
CA VAL A 256 -11.55 0.48 6.15
C VAL A 256 -12.69 -0.06 7.00
N GLY A 257 -12.76 0.38 8.22
CA GLY A 257 -13.77 0.00 9.19
C GLY A 257 -14.74 1.12 9.47
N GLN A 258 -14.57 1.79 10.61
CA GLN A 258 -15.52 2.75 11.18
C GLN A 258 -15.96 3.82 10.19
N ALA A 259 -15.07 4.37 9.37
CA ALA A 259 -15.40 5.41 8.41
C ALA A 259 -16.52 5.04 7.44
N LEU A 260 -16.61 3.75 7.03
CA LEU A 260 -17.70 3.25 6.19
C LEU A 260 -19.04 3.12 6.95
N TYR A 261 -18.99 2.69 8.22
CA TYR A 261 -20.18 2.51 9.04
C TYR A 261 -20.81 3.81 9.54
N THR A 262 -20.03 4.90 9.52
CA THR A 262 -20.43 6.22 10.02
C THR A 262 -20.54 7.26 8.92
N ASP A 263 -20.59 6.81 7.66
CA ASP A 263 -20.74 7.66 6.45
C ASP A 263 -19.68 8.77 6.32
N HIS A 264 -18.50 8.58 6.94
CA HIS A 264 -17.34 9.48 6.75
C HIS A 264 -16.62 9.23 5.43
N LEU A 265 -16.76 8.04 4.87
CA LEU A 265 -16.16 7.62 3.62
C LEU A 265 -17.16 6.79 2.80
N ASP A 266 -17.39 7.20 1.57
CA ASP A 266 -18.15 6.41 0.58
C ASP A 266 -17.24 5.35 -0.04
N LEU A 267 -17.69 4.09 -0.02
CA LEU A 267 -16.88 2.95 -0.47
C LEU A 267 -16.61 3.00 -1.98
N ALA A 268 -17.63 3.35 -2.79
CA ALA A 268 -17.46 3.38 -4.24
C ALA A 268 -16.43 4.46 -4.66
N THR A 269 -16.48 5.61 -4.00
CA THR A 269 -15.49 6.70 -4.21
C THR A 269 -14.09 6.25 -3.77
N ALA A 270 -13.95 5.58 -2.62
CA ALA A 270 -12.67 5.06 -2.16
C ALA A 270 -12.08 4.02 -3.13
N ILE A 271 -12.90 3.13 -3.68
CA ILE A 271 -12.49 2.15 -4.69
C ILE A 271 -12.04 2.85 -5.97
N ALA A 272 -12.77 3.86 -6.44
CA ALA A 272 -12.40 4.63 -7.63
C ALA A 272 -10.99 5.24 -7.47
N VAL A 273 -10.72 5.92 -6.34
CA VAL A 273 -9.38 6.46 -6.03
C VAL A 273 -8.34 5.35 -5.93
N GLY A 274 -8.68 4.22 -5.31
CA GLY A 274 -7.78 3.05 -5.22
C GLY A 274 -7.35 2.52 -6.61
N HIS A 275 -8.20 2.63 -7.61
CA HIS A 275 -7.97 2.16 -8.99
C HIS A 275 -7.35 3.21 -9.92
N GLU A 276 -7.26 4.47 -9.51
CA GLU A 276 -6.60 5.48 -10.32
C GLU A 276 -5.17 5.04 -10.68
N SER A 277 -4.74 5.34 -11.91
CA SER A 277 -3.36 5.13 -12.32
C SER A 277 -2.44 6.00 -11.48
N LEU A 278 -1.28 5.47 -11.07
CA LEU A 278 -0.27 6.29 -10.41
C LEU A 278 0.28 7.28 -11.42
N THR A 279 0.03 8.55 -11.19
CA THR A 279 0.59 9.64 -11.99
C THR A 279 1.56 10.43 -11.13
N ARG A 280 2.72 10.78 -11.69
CA ARG A 280 3.68 11.68 -11.04
C ARG A 280 3.97 12.84 -11.96
N ARG A 281 3.65 14.04 -11.47
CA ARG A 281 4.01 15.28 -12.14
C ARG A 281 5.30 15.81 -11.53
N SER A 282 6.24 16.13 -12.41
CA SER A 282 7.53 16.75 -12.06
C SER A 282 7.76 17.96 -12.96
N ALA A 283 8.57 18.88 -12.50
CA ALA A 283 9.05 19.96 -13.35
C ALA A 283 10.56 20.11 -13.18
N GLY A 284 11.21 20.58 -14.24
CA GLY A 284 12.65 20.73 -14.27
C GLY A 284 13.10 21.82 -15.22
N ILE A 285 14.40 22.05 -15.23
CA ILE A 285 15.06 23.02 -16.09
C ILE A 285 16.08 22.30 -16.96
N VAL A 286 16.18 22.72 -18.23
CA VAL A 286 17.34 22.51 -19.09
C VAL A 286 18.25 23.73 -18.88
N PRO A 287 19.24 23.64 -17.96
CA PRO A 287 20.09 24.78 -17.63
C PRO A 287 21.17 24.94 -18.71
N TYR A 288 21.33 26.14 -19.18
CA TYR A 288 22.44 26.46 -20.11
C TYR A 288 23.25 27.67 -19.69
N ARG A 289 24.46 27.74 -20.19
CA ARG A 289 25.34 28.89 -20.08
C ARG A 289 26.21 29.04 -21.34
N TYR A 290 26.84 30.20 -21.51
CA TYR A 290 27.91 30.37 -22.46
C TYR A 290 29.25 30.25 -21.72
N GLY A 291 29.90 29.08 -21.88
CA GLY A 291 31.20 28.77 -21.31
C GLY A 291 32.36 29.14 -22.26
N PRO A 292 33.60 28.78 -21.89
CA PRO A 292 34.79 29.10 -22.69
C PRO A 292 34.79 28.51 -24.10
N THR A 293 34.10 27.40 -24.30
CA THR A 293 33.99 26.64 -25.57
C THR A 293 32.69 26.88 -26.33
N GLY A 294 31.80 27.70 -25.81
CA GLY A 294 30.49 28.00 -26.40
C GLY A 294 29.32 27.65 -25.51
N LEU A 295 28.21 27.26 -26.14
CA LEU A 295 27.00 26.86 -25.43
C LEU A 295 27.18 25.52 -24.69
N GLU A 296 26.91 25.52 -23.41
CA GLU A 296 26.99 24.35 -22.53
C GLU A 296 25.69 24.13 -21.76
N PHE A 297 25.34 22.85 -21.52
CA PHE A 297 24.18 22.39 -20.74
C PHE A 297 24.65 21.66 -19.49
N LEU A 298 23.90 21.78 -18.40
CA LEU A 298 24.19 21.10 -17.13
C LEU A 298 23.41 19.79 -17.03
N LEU A 299 24.11 18.70 -16.76
CA LEU A 299 23.54 17.42 -16.36
C LEU A 299 24.00 17.04 -14.95
N LEU A 300 23.14 16.34 -14.23
CA LEU A 300 23.41 15.74 -12.92
C LEU A 300 23.38 14.21 -13.04
N PHE A 301 24.31 13.52 -12.38
CA PHE A 301 24.28 12.07 -12.30
C PHE A 301 23.47 11.63 -11.09
N ASN A 302 22.39 10.91 -11.31
CA ASN A 302 21.54 10.33 -10.27
C ASN A 302 22.03 8.94 -9.90
N LEU A 303 22.47 8.76 -8.67
CA LEU A 303 23.01 7.49 -8.15
C LEU A 303 21.97 6.37 -8.07
N PHE A 304 20.70 6.70 -7.79
CA PHE A 304 19.66 5.71 -7.62
C PHE A 304 19.23 5.06 -8.94
N PHE A 305 19.21 5.87 -10.02
CA PHE A 305 18.83 5.40 -11.36
C PHE A 305 20.06 5.10 -12.24
N GLU A 306 21.27 5.44 -11.77
CA GLU A 306 22.53 5.34 -12.55
C GLU A 306 22.45 6.07 -13.91
N GLN A 307 21.84 7.27 -13.91
CA GLN A 307 21.51 8.02 -15.12
C GLN A 307 21.92 9.48 -15.04
N TRP A 308 22.35 10.04 -16.18
CA TRP A 308 22.51 11.48 -16.36
C TRP A 308 21.14 12.11 -16.68
N GLN A 309 20.81 13.20 -16.03
CA GLN A 309 19.52 13.86 -16.20
C GLN A 309 19.62 15.37 -16.01
N PHE A 310 18.65 16.11 -16.58
CA PHE A 310 18.45 17.51 -16.23
C PHE A 310 17.90 17.62 -14.80
N PRO A 311 18.24 18.73 -14.08
CA PRO A 311 17.66 19.02 -12.75
C PRO A 311 16.13 19.01 -12.78
N ARG A 312 15.51 18.24 -11.89
CA ARG A 312 14.05 18.10 -11.82
C ARG A 312 13.57 17.44 -10.53
N GLY A 313 12.35 17.76 -10.12
CA GLY A 313 11.74 17.08 -9.00
C GLY A 313 10.22 17.16 -8.99
N GLY A 314 9.61 16.63 -7.93
CA GLY A 314 8.17 16.54 -7.79
C GLY A 314 7.50 17.88 -7.54
N VAL A 315 6.37 18.12 -8.23
CA VAL A 315 5.53 19.31 -8.01
C VAL A 315 4.80 19.12 -6.67
N HIS A 316 4.93 20.07 -5.76
CA HIS A 316 4.26 20.06 -4.46
C HIS A 316 2.80 20.53 -4.60
N LYS A 317 1.95 20.16 -3.62
CA LYS A 317 0.53 20.58 -3.63
C LYS A 317 0.41 22.10 -3.62
N GLY A 318 -0.20 22.67 -4.67
CA GLY A 318 -0.40 24.12 -4.81
C GLY A 318 0.77 24.85 -5.46
N GLU A 319 1.87 24.18 -5.79
CA GLU A 319 3.02 24.72 -6.52
C GLU A 319 2.76 24.66 -8.02
N SER A 320 3.13 25.70 -8.74
CA SER A 320 3.15 25.67 -10.20
C SER A 320 4.38 24.94 -10.75
N ASP A 321 4.33 24.48 -12.03
CA ASP A 321 5.48 23.81 -12.65
C ASP A 321 6.70 24.73 -12.71
N THR A 322 6.52 26.03 -12.93
CA THR A 322 7.62 27.00 -12.99
C THR A 322 8.25 27.26 -11.63
N GLU A 323 7.47 27.29 -10.55
CA GLU A 323 7.97 27.38 -9.18
C GLU A 323 8.75 26.13 -8.81
N CYS A 324 8.19 24.95 -9.08
CA CYS A 324 8.85 23.68 -8.88
C CYS A 324 10.19 23.61 -9.62
N ALA A 325 10.21 23.91 -10.91
CA ALA A 325 11.43 23.83 -11.72
C ALA A 325 12.57 24.73 -11.19
N ARG A 326 12.21 25.95 -10.73
CA ARG A 326 13.21 26.87 -10.11
C ARG A 326 13.71 26.39 -8.76
N ARG A 327 12.80 25.88 -7.91
CA ARG A 327 13.14 25.33 -6.60
C ARG A 327 14.09 24.13 -6.73
N GLU A 328 13.75 23.18 -7.59
CA GLU A 328 14.56 21.97 -7.83
C GLU A 328 15.96 22.30 -8.36
N LEU A 329 16.06 23.21 -9.33
CA LEU A 329 17.37 23.66 -9.80
C LEU A 329 18.23 24.20 -8.62
N GLN A 330 17.63 25.03 -7.77
CA GLN A 330 18.35 25.61 -6.65
C GLN A 330 18.73 24.58 -5.59
N GLU A 331 17.79 23.67 -5.25
CA GLU A 331 18.01 22.62 -4.26
C GLU A 331 19.06 21.61 -4.70
N GLU A 332 19.02 21.19 -5.97
CA GLU A 332 19.96 20.18 -6.51
C GLU A 332 21.33 20.73 -6.85
N THR A 333 21.44 22.00 -7.24
CA THR A 333 22.68 22.57 -7.80
C THR A 333 23.22 23.80 -7.09
N GLY A 334 22.40 24.47 -6.28
CA GLY A 334 22.70 25.78 -5.69
C GLY A 334 22.70 26.94 -6.72
N LEU A 335 22.33 26.67 -7.98
CA LEU A 335 22.33 27.68 -9.05
C LEU A 335 21.05 28.50 -9.04
N ASN A 336 21.19 29.77 -9.46
CA ASN A 336 20.05 30.66 -9.65
C ASN A 336 19.85 30.95 -11.15
N VAL A 337 18.58 31.02 -11.53
CA VAL A 337 18.19 31.40 -12.89
C VAL A 337 18.52 32.85 -13.15
N GLU A 338 19.21 33.13 -14.25
CA GLU A 338 19.47 34.48 -14.75
C GLU A 338 18.40 34.91 -15.75
N GLN A 339 18.05 34.04 -16.71
CA GLN A 339 16.96 34.25 -17.66
C GLN A 339 16.13 32.98 -17.78
N PHE A 340 14.83 33.07 -17.57
CA PHE A 340 13.89 31.97 -17.67
C PHE A 340 13.02 32.13 -18.91
N HIS A 341 12.94 31.09 -19.74
CA HIS A 341 12.20 31.08 -20.98
C HIS A 341 10.88 30.31 -20.81
N GLU A 342 9.83 30.99 -20.34
CA GLU A 342 8.51 30.34 -20.11
C GLU A 342 7.85 29.85 -21.41
N ASP A 343 8.16 30.46 -22.53
CA ASP A 343 7.70 30.08 -23.86
C ASP A 343 8.49 28.91 -24.47
N CYS A 344 9.58 28.49 -23.86
CA CYS A 344 10.37 27.32 -24.23
C CYS A 344 10.15 26.21 -23.22
N GLN A 345 9.06 25.45 -23.44
CA GLN A 345 8.72 24.30 -22.60
C GLN A 345 8.52 23.04 -23.43
N VAL A 346 8.79 21.89 -22.81
CA VAL A 346 8.46 20.58 -23.36
C VAL A 346 7.83 19.72 -22.27
N VAL A 347 6.76 19.01 -22.64
CA VAL A 347 6.08 18.06 -21.76
C VAL A 347 6.42 16.66 -22.23
N LEU A 348 7.05 15.90 -21.37
CA LEU A 348 7.39 14.49 -21.59
C LEU A 348 6.45 13.61 -20.75
N THR A 349 5.81 12.65 -21.40
CA THR A 349 5.00 11.64 -20.69
C THR A 349 5.52 10.26 -21.05
N TYR A 350 5.84 9.47 -20.05
CA TYR A 350 6.32 8.11 -20.23
C TYR A 350 5.94 7.26 -19.01
N THR A 351 5.90 5.94 -19.19
CA THR A 351 5.61 4.99 -18.12
C THR A 351 6.91 4.39 -17.61
N THR A 352 7.09 4.39 -16.29
CA THR A 352 8.18 3.67 -15.62
C THR A 352 7.60 2.56 -14.75
N SER A 353 8.33 1.45 -14.67
CA SER A 353 7.99 0.38 -13.72
C SER A 353 8.86 0.52 -12.47
N ILE A 354 8.24 0.65 -11.32
CA ILE A 354 8.92 0.56 -10.02
C ILE A 354 8.35 -0.67 -9.33
N ARG A 355 9.20 -1.68 -9.12
CA ARG A 355 8.76 -3.00 -8.67
C ARG A 355 7.68 -3.56 -9.60
N ASN A 356 6.44 -3.79 -9.11
CA ASN A 356 5.31 -4.30 -9.88
C ASN A 356 4.29 -3.20 -10.27
N TYR A 357 4.65 -1.92 -10.10
CA TYR A 357 3.75 -0.80 -10.37
C TYR A 357 4.18 -0.05 -11.61
N GLU A 358 3.24 0.16 -12.53
CA GLU A 358 3.40 1.09 -13.64
C GLU A 358 3.00 2.49 -13.18
N ILE A 359 3.92 3.44 -13.36
CA ILE A 359 3.74 4.82 -12.95
C ILE A 359 3.84 5.68 -14.21
N GLU A 360 2.75 6.36 -14.56
CA GLU A 360 2.78 7.39 -15.57
C GLU A 360 3.49 8.64 -15.03
N ARG A 361 4.56 9.05 -15.68
CA ARG A 361 5.33 10.25 -15.33
C ARG A 361 5.11 11.32 -16.38
N THR A 362 4.70 12.48 -15.92
CA THR A 362 4.69 13.72 -16.72
C THR A 362 5.76 14.63 -16.16
N ILE A 363 6.69 15.06 -17.01
CA ILE A 363 7.74 16.02 -16.66
C ILE A 363 7.62 17.22 -17.58
N VAL A 364 7.57 18.41 -17.01
CA VAL A 364 7.61 19.69 -17.75
C VAL A 364 8.99 20.29 -17.60
N TYR A 365 9.75 20.34 -18.68
CA TYR A 365 11.05 21.02 -18.70
C TYR A 365 10.92 22.42 -19.31
N TYR A 366 11.60 23.37 -18.69
CA TYR A 366 11.77 24.74 -19.15
C TYR A 366 13.23 25.01 -19.48
N LEU A 367 13.49 25.89 -20.41
CA LEU A 367 14.84 26.36 -20.71
C LEU A 367 15.19 27.54 -19.80
N ALA A 368 16.40 27.54 -19.21
CA ALA A 368 16.86 28.69 -18.45
C ALA A 368 18.36 28.91 -18.56
N GLN A 369 18.76 30.16 -18.77
CA GLN A 369 20.14 30.59 -18.59
C GLN A 369 20.44 30.72 -17.11
N VAL A 370 21.58 30.16 -16.69
CA VAL A 370 22.04 30.22 -15.30
C VAL A 370 23.38 30.96 -15.19
N LYS A 371 23.54 31.63 -14.07
CA LYS A 371 24.78 32.31 -13.78
C LYS A 371 25.91 31.29 -13.56
N SER A 372 27.04 31.46 -14.21
CA SER A 372 28.22 30.62 -13.95
C SER A 372 28.70 30.83 -12.51
N SER A 373 28.32 29.93 -11.64
CA SER A 373 28.72 29.87 -10.23
C SER A 373 29.15 28.45 -9.89
N GLU A 374 29.81 28.29 -8.76
CA GLU A 374 30.19 26.97 -8.24
C GLU A 374 28.95 26.14 -7.98
N ILE A 375 28.90 24.92 -8.55
CA ILE A 375 27.79 23.98 -8.30
C ILE A 375 27.99 23.41 -6.90
N ARG A 376 26.88 23.41 -6.12
CA ARG A 376 26.80 22.79 -4.81
C ARG A 376 25.69 21.75 -4.84
N LEU A 377 26.06 20.49 -5.01
CA LEU A 377 25.10 19.40 -5.00
C LEU A 377 24.41 19.33 -3.64
N GLY A 378 23.09 19.53 -3.65
CA GLY A 378 22.27 19.63 -2.43
C GLY A 378 21.60 18.34 -2.02
N HIS A 379 21.50 17.34 -2.90
CA HIS A 379 20.79 16.09 -2.65
C HIS A 379 21.76 14.90 -2.56
N GLU A 380 21.53 14.01 -1.58
CA GLU A 380 22.30 12.76 -1.39
C GLU A 380 22.23 11.83 -2.61
N ASN A 381 21.22 11.99 -3.46
CA ASN A 381 21.03 11.17 -4.66
C ASN A 381 21.83 11.63 -5.88
N HIS A 382 22.46 12.81 -5.85
CA HIS A 382 23.29 13.32 -6.92
C HIS A 382 24.76 13.39 -6.47
N CYS A 383 25.64 12.71 -7.20
CA CYS A 383 27.07 12.66 -6.83
C CYS A 383 27.97 13.42 -7.81
N GLU A 384 27.47 13.77 -8.98
CA GLU A 384 28.27 14.44 -10.01
C GLU A 384 27.41 15.42 -10.82
N ALA A 385 28.03 16.52 -11.24
CA ALA A 385 27.43 17.50 -12.14
C ALA A 385 28.42 17.84 -13.26
N ARG A 386 27.97 17.90 -14.49
CA ARG A 386 28.81 18.22 -15.66
C ARG A 386 28.18 19.28 -16.54
N TRP A 387 29.02 20.25 -16.91
CA TRP A 387 28.74 21.14 -18.03
C TRP A 387 29.30 20.51 -19.30
N GLN A 388 28.44 20.32 -20.30
CA GLN A 388 28.77 19.63 -21.54
C GLN A 388 28.26 20.45 -22.73
N ASN A 389 28.97 20.40 -23.86
CA ASN A 389 28.46 20.97 -25.11
C ASN A 389 27.25 20.15 -25.61
N ALA A 390 26.52 20.64 -26.61
CA ALA A 390 25.30 20.01 -27.11
C ALA A 390 25.50 18.56 -27.57
N GLN A 391 26.64 18.25 -28.22
CA GLN A 391 26.93 16.92 -28.73
C GLN A 391 27.19 15.93 -27.56
N GLU A 392 28.03 16.32 -26.62
CA GLU A 392 28.34 15.50 -25.43
C GLU A 392 27.09 15.29 -24.56
N THR A 393 26.22 16.31 -24.42
CA THR A 393 24.93 16.19 -23.71
C THR A 393 24.02 15.18 -24.41
N TRP A 394 23.94 15.25 -25.74
CA TRP A 394 23.13 14.34 -26.53
C TRP A 394 23.62 12.87 -26.40
N GLU A 395 24.95 12.65 -26.44
CA GLU A 395 25.57 11.33 -26.27
C GLU A 395 25.25 10.74 -24.89
N LEU A 396 25.45 11.49 -23.80
CA LEU A 396 25.18 11.05 -22.44
C LEU A 396 23.69 10.74 -22.23
N LEU A 397 22.78 11.59 -22.69
CA LEU A 397 21.35 11.34 -22.58
C LEU A 397 20.92 10.13 -23.43
N THR A 398 21.48 9.94 -24.63
CA THR A 398 21.17 8.77 -25.47
C THR A 398 21.50 7.46 -24.76
N GLU A 399 22.64 7.44 -24.05
CA GLU A 399 23.11 6.25 -23.33
C GLU A 399 22.30 5.98 -22.06
N THR A 400 21.92 7.02 -21.32
CA THR A 400 21.40 6.85 -19.95
C THR A 400 19.95 7.27 -19.75
N SER A 401 19.44 8.26 -20.50
CA SER A 401 18.10 8.85 -20.32
C SER A 401 17.51 9.35 -21.65
N PRO A 402 17.31 8.46 -22.63
CA PRO A 402 16.88 8.84 -23.98
C PRO A 402 15.52 9.56 -24.01
N GLU A 403 14.69 9.35 -23.00
CA GLU A 403 13.40 10.03 -22.84
C GLU A 403 13.53 11.55 -22.66
N GLN A 404 14.72 12.06 -22.28
CA GLN A 404 14.98 13.50 -22.10
C GLN A 404 15.55 14.19 -23.34
N LEU A 405 15.90 13.46 -24.39
CA LEU A 405 16.40 14.03 -25.65
C LEU A 405 15.47 15.10 -26.25
N PRO A 406 14.12 14.92 -26.25
CA PRO A 406 13.23 15.98 -26.77
C PRO A 406 13.38 17.32 -26.03
N ALA A 407 13.76 17.31 -24.73
CA ALA A 407 13.99 18.53 -23.98
C ALA A 407 15.24 19.27 -24.47
N LEU A 408 16.30 18.54 -24.79
CA LEU A 408 17.51 19.11 -25.40
C LEU A 408 17.24 19.64 -26.81
N ASP A 409 16.52 18.89 -27.64
CA ASP A 409 16.19 19.28 -29.01
C ASP A 409 15.38 20.58 -29.06
N VAL A 410 14.37 20.72 -28.20
CA VAL A 410 13.56 21.94 -28.08
C VAL A 410 14.41 23.11 -27.61
N ALA A 411 15.29 22.91 -26.63
CA ALA A 411 16.19 23.93 -26.15
C ALA A 411 17.16 24.43 -27.25
N LEU A 412 17.77 23.52 -28.02
CA LEU A 412 18.64 23.85 -29.13
C LEU A 412 17.90 24.59 -30.27
N ALA A 413 16.70 24.14 -30.63
CA ALA A 413 15.87 24.79 -31.61
C ALA A 413 15.45 26.21 -31.20
N TYR A 414 15.19 26.44 -29.92
CA TYR A 414 14.89 27.75 -29.36
C TYR A 414 16.11 28.70 -29.44
N LEU A 415 17.24 28.26 -28.92
CA LEU A 415 18.48 29.05 -28.88
C LEU A 415 19.07 29.34 -30.27
N SER A 416 18.76 28.52 -31.27
CA SER A 416 19.19 28.78 -32.65
C SER A 416 18.42 29.91 -33.36
N LYS A 417 17.27 30.33 -32.80
CA LYS A 417 16.42 31.41 -33.33
C LYS A 417 16.63 32.75 -32.61
N SER A 418 17.32 32.70 -31.46
CA SER A 418 17.66 33.85 -30.62
C SER A 418 19.05 34.39 -30.97
#